data_4f50f1001f80c941d30db6d9babd1332
#
_entry.id   4f50f1001f80c941d30db6d9babd1332
#
_cell.length_a   1.000
_cell.length_b   1.000
_cell.length_c   1.000
_cell.angle_alpha   90.00
_cell.angle_beta   90.00
_cell.angle_gamma   90.00
#
_symmetry.space_group_name_H-M   'P 1'
#
loop_
_entity.id
_entity.type
_entity.pdbx_description
1 polymer ?
#
loop_
_entity_poly.entity_id
_entity_poly.type
_entity_poly.pdbx_seq_one_letter_code
_entity_poly.pdbx_strand_id
1 'polypeptide(L)'
;MSARPFSTGPLVGRAIPHESAHLHVSGKAAYVDDLPELAGTLHAAAGLSTVAHGRIKNLDLAAVRAYPGVRCVLTAADIPGENNCGPILHDDPIIASDAIQFYGQVIFAVAADTRDAARQAVRLAKVEYDAETPILSMDAAIAAESWVLPPFAMQRGPVDPAFANAPHRLSGTAHVGGQEHFYLEGQVSYVQPKEDHTLHLICSTQHPTEMQQLVSHALGWRSHQISVETRRMGGGFGGKESQSAQWACLAALLAVRTGKPVKIRLDRDDDMIATGKRHGFQYQWQSAFDDAGRLLGLKLEMASNCGYSADLSGPVNDRTICHIDNAYYLDAVALKSLRCKTNTVSNTAFRGFGGPQGMFVIETVLDDIARHLGRDPLEIRQINFYDVEPGARSTTPYGMLVEDNVAPALVAELAAECDYAARRAAIAEFNAGSPIIKRGLALTPVKFGISFNATHYNQAGALVHVYTDGTVLVSHGG
;
A
#
# COMPACT_ATOMS: atom_id res chain seq x y z
N MET A 1 -31.36 2.78 -27.15
CA MET A 1 -30.26 1.77 -27.04
C MET A 1 -30.93 0.40 -27.14
N SER A 2 -30.67 -0.42 -28.15
CA SER A 2 -31.23 -1.77 -28.26
C SER A 2 -30.58 -2.64 -27.16
N ALA A 3 -31.40 -3.23 -26.30
CA ALA A 3 -30.94 -4.23 -25.36
C ALA A 3 -30.22 -5.35 -26.11
N ARG A 4 -28.95 -5.60 -25.79
CA ARG A 4 -28.26 -6.77 -26.34
C ARG A 4 -28.98 -8.03 -25.81
N PRO A 5 -29.30 -9.00 -26.68
CA PRO A 5 -29.91 -10.22 -26.20
C PRO A 5 -28.99 -10.93 -25.20
N PHE A 6 -29.55 -11.33 -24.04
CA PHE A 6 -28.81 -12.11 -23.08
C PHE A 6 -28.32 -13.41 -23.70
N SER A 7 -27.03 -13.65 -23.62
CA SER A 7 -26.41 -14.93 -24.02
C SER A 7 -26.94 -16.04 -23.12
N THR A 8 -27.52 -17.08 -23.65
CA THR A 8 -28.10 -18.23 -22.94
C THR A 8 -27.06 -19.25 -22.46
N GLY A 9 -25.76 -19.00 -22.63
CA GLY A 9 -24.67 -19.90 -22.20
C GLY A 9 -23.97 -19.41 -20.94
N PRO A 10 -23.10 -20.24 -20.32
CA PRO A 10 -22.33 -19.88 -19.15
C PRO A 10 -21.48 -18.61 -19.41
N LEU A 11 -21.49 -17.66 -18.49
CA LEU A 11 -20.78 -16.38 -18.61
C LEU A 11 -19.35 -16.47 -18.10
N VAL A 12 -19.09 -17.43 -17.20
CA VAL A 12 -17.76 -17.68 -16.61
C VAL A 12 -16.78 -18.06 -17.72
N GLY A 13 -15.59 -17.44 -17.68
CA GLY A 13 -14.54 -17.66 -18.70
C GLY A 13 -14.71 -16.92 -20.01
N ARG A 14 -15.76 -16.11 -20.18
CA ARG A 14 -15.94 -15.28 -21.40
C ARG A 14 -15.33 -13.90 -21.24
N ALA A 15 -14.72 -13.39 -22.29
CA ALA A 15 -14.28 -12.01 -22.41
C ALA A 15 -15.48 -11.08 -22.62
N ILE A 16 -16.10 -10.63 -21.54
CA ILE A 16 -17.24 -9.70 -21.59
C ILE A 16 -16.71 -8.30 -21.31
N PRO A 17 -17.01 -7.29 -22.16
CA PRO A 17 -16.65 -5.91 -21.87
C PRO A 17 -17.25 -5.45 -20.55
N HIS A 18 -16.46 -4.77 -19.73
CA HIS A 18 -16.92 -4.07 -18.53
C HIS A 18 -18.09 -3.12 -18.88
N GLU A 19 -19.06 -2.98 -18.00
CA GLU A 19 -20.29 -2.19 -18.23
C GLU A 19 -20.03 -0.75 -18.68
N SER A 20 -18.97 -0.13 -18.17
CA SER A 20 -18.55 1.24 -18.49
C SER A 20 -17.43 1.30 -19.54
N ALA A 21 -17.05 0.19 -20.17
CA ALA A 21 -15.94 0.15 -21.13
C ALA A 21 -16.08 1.20 -22.24
N HIS A 22 -17.29 1.38 -22.78
CA HIS A 22 -17.60 2.36 -23.82
C HIS A 22 -17.40 3.82 -23.36
N LEU A 23 -17.56 4.11 -22.06
CA LEU A 23 -17.28 5.43 -21.48
C LEU A 23 -15.77 5.68 -21.37
N HIS A 24 -15.01 4.65 -20.95
CA HIS A 24 -13.55 4.75 -20.83
C HIS A 24 -12.90 5.00 -22.20
N VAL A 25 -13.20 4.19 -23.21
CA VAL A 25 -12.58 4.32 -24.54
C VAL A 25 -13.03 5.56 -25.31
N SER A 26 -14.14 6.18 -24.92
CA SER A 26 -14.64 7.43 -25.53
C SER A 26 -14.28 8.70 -24.76
N GLY A 27 -13.56 8.57 -23.62
CA GLY A 27 -13.23 9.69 -22.74
C GLY A 27 -14.42 10.31 -22.00
N LYS A 28 -15.55 9.59 -21.92
CA LYS A 28 -16.77 10.04 -21.23
C LYS A 28 -16.93 9.51 -19.80
N ALA A 29 -16.01 8.67 -19.34
CA ALA A 29 -16.01 8.18 -17.98
C ALA A 29 -15.62 9.33 -17.02
N ALA A 30 -16.56 9.83 -16.23
CA ALA A 30 -16.29 10.89 -15.27
C ALA A 30 -15.67 10.31 -13.99
N TYR A 31 -14.57 10.89 -13.53
CA TYR A 31 -13.94 10.64 -12.24
C TYR A 31 -14.38 11.69 -11.23
N VAL A 32 -13.92 11.61 -9.97
CA VAL A 32 -14.38 12.52 -8.92
C VAL A 32 -14.05 13.99 -9.27
N ASP A 33 -12.88 14.23 -9.86
CA ASP A 33 -12.49 15.59 -10.24
C ASP A 33 -13.26 16.14 -11.45
N ASP A 34 -13.84 15.28 -12.29
CA ASP A 34 -14.63 15.67 -13.46
C ASP A 34 -16.10 15.97 -13.14
N LEU A 35 -16.55 15.67 -11.92
CA LEU A 35 -17.95 15.86 -11.56
C LEU A 35 -18.30 17.35 -11.50
N PRO A 36 -19.46 17.76 -12.09
CA PRO A 36 -19.93 19.13 -11.98
C PRO A 36 -20.07 19.56 -10.51
N GLU A 37 -19.50 20.70 -10.17
CA GLU A 37 -19.58 21.26 -8.85
C GLU A 37 -20.89 22.01 -8.63
N LEU A 38 -21.47 21.84 -7.44
CA LEU A 38 -22.66 22.61 -7.04
C LEU A 38 -22.29 24.11 -6.88
N ALA A 39 -23.26 24.97 -7.12
CA ALA A 39 -23.06 26.42 -6.93
C ALA A 39 -22.63 26.71 -5.48
N GLY A 40 -21.59 27.53 -5.33
CA GLY A 40 -21.05 27.89 -4.04
C GLY A 40 -20.12 26.84 -3.42
N THR A 41 -19.69 25.82 -4.18
CA THR A 41 -18.66 24.90 -3.73
C THR A 41 -17.37 25.64 -3.33
N LEU A 42 -16.86 25.29 -2.16
CA LEU A 42 -15.57 25.79 -1.67
C LEU A 42 -14.47 24.76 -2.00
N HIS A 43 -13.26 25.28 -2.18
CA HIS A 43 -12.08 24.45 -2.42
C HIS A 43 -11.19 24.45 -1.18
N ALA A 44 -10.68 23.28 -0.85
CA ALA A 44 -9.84 23.13 0.34
C ALA A 44 -8.37 22.88 -0.01
N ALA A 45 -7.50 23.36 0.87
CA ALA A 45 -6.07 23.08 0.89
C ALA A 45 -5.60 22.87 2.33
N ALA A 46 -4.55 22.05 2.50
CA ALA A 46 -3.93 21.78 3.79
C ALA A 46 -2.64 22.58 3.96
N GLY A 47 -2.43 23.13 5.17
CA GLY A 47 -1.15 23.65 5.59
C GLY A 47 -0.29 22.52 6.14
N LEU A 48 0.90 22.35 5.58
CA LEU A 48 1.79 21.25 5.86
C LEU A 48 2.97 21.70 6.73
N SER A 49 3.48 20.83 7.59
CA SER A 49 4.68 21.08 8.39
C SER A 49 5.93 21.18 7.51
N THR A 50 6.88 22.03 7.93
CA THR A 50 8.16 22.22 7.25
C THR A 50 9.34 21.61 8.01
N VAL A 51 9.07 20.90 9.11
CA VAL A 51 10.05 20.13 9.88
C VAL A 51 9.62 18.67 9.96
N ALA A 52 10.57 17.77 10.11
CA ALA A 52 10.30 16.34 10.17
C ALA A 52 10.00 15.84 11.58
N HIS A 53 10.49 16.54 12.62
CA HIS A 53 10.28 16.18 14.03
C HIS A 53 10.34 17.40 14.92
N GLY A 54 9.50 17.45 15.94
CA GLY A 54 9.46 18.53 16.92
C GLY A 54 8.07 18.88 17.39
N ARG A 55 7.92 20.12 17.90
CA ARG A 55 6.64 20.64 18.38
C ARG A 55 6.32 21.98 17.73
N ILE A 56 5.02 22.24 17.53
CA ILE A 56 4.52 23.57 17.15
C ILE A 56 4.61 24.45 18.37
N LYS A 57 5.48 25.46 18.33
CA LYS A 57 5.61 26.46 19.39
C LYS A 57 4.59 27.60 19.23
N ASN A 58 4.37 28.03 18.00
CA ASN A 58 3.38 29.04 17.65
C ASN A 58 2.83 28.79 16.25
N LEU A 59 1.51 28.97 16.07
CA LEU A 59 0.81 28.84 14.79
C LEU A 59 -0.01 30.10 14.56
N ASP A 60 0.57 31.09 13.86
CA ASP A 60 -0.12 32.30 13.49
C ASP A 60 -0.82 32.16 12.12
N LEU A 61 -2.14 32.13 12.16
CA LEU A 61 -3.03 32.01 11.01
C LEU A 61 -3.80 33.29 10.70
N ALA A 62 -3.42 34.44 11.28
CA ALA A 62 -4.14 35.72 11.07
C ALA A 62 -4.15 36.10 9.59
N ALA A 63 -3.01 36.07 8.92
CA ALA A 63 -2.90 36.38 7.49
C ALA A 63 -3.65 35.36 6.61
N VAL A 64 -3.69 34.09 7.00
CA VAL A 64 -4.47 33.04 6.32
C VAL A 64 -5.96 33.33 6.39
N ARG A 65 -6.47 33.66 7.59
CA ARG A 65 -7.89 33.98 7.81
C ARG A 65 -8.32 35.24 7.08
N ALA A 66 -7.42 36.23 6.95
CA ALA A 66 -7.68 37.52 6.29
C ALA A 66 -7.54 37.46 4.75
N TYR A 67 -7.06 36.36 4.19
CA TYR A 67 -6.85 36.24 2.74
C TYR A 67 -8.18 36.31 1.97
N PRO A 68 -8.28 37.10 0.89
CA PRO A 68 -9.51 37.23 0.11
C PRO A 68 -10.04 35.89 -0.39
N GLY A 69 -11.31 35.63 -0.13
CA GLY A 69 -11.97 34.37 -0.52
C GLY A 69 -11.86 33.23 0.48
N VAL A 70 -11.06 33.35 1.53
CA VAL A 70 -11.05 32.35 2.62
C VAL A 70 -12.36 32.43 3.41
N ARG A 71 -12.99 31.27 3.62
CA ARG A 71 -14.28 31.12 4.32
C ARG A 71 -14.15 30.38 5.63
N CYS A 72 -13.19 29.48 5.75
CA CYS A 72 -12.97 28.71 6.96
C CYS A 72 -11.49 28.31 7.09
N VAL A 73 -10.98 28.28 8.32
CA VAL A 73 -9.67 27.73 8.66
C VAL A 73 -9.87 26.83 9.87
N LEU A 74 -9.47 25.55 9.75
CA LEU A 74 -9.54 24.54 10.80
C LEU A 74 -8.15 24.23 11.34
N THR A 75 -8.10 23.98 12.65
CA THR A 75 -6.97 23.38 13.37
C THR A 75 -7.43 22.11 14.08
N ALA A 76 -6.54 21.39 14.74
CA ALA A 76 -6.89 20.21 15.51
C ALA A 76 -7.96 20.48 16.59
N ALA A 77 -7.95 21.68 17.18
CA ALA A 77 -8.91 22.09 18.20
C ALA A 77 -10.35 22.26 17.66
N ASP A 78 -10.53 22.36 16.36
CA ASP A 78 -11.84 22.54 15.73
C ASP A 78 -12.53 21.20 15.38
N ILE A 79 -11.88 20.06 15.60
CA ILE A 79 -12.41 18.72 15.33
C ILE A 79 -13.34 18.32 16.49
N PRO A 80 -14.65 18.12 16.22
CA PRO A 80 -15.62 17.86 17.28
C PRO A 80 -15.61 16.43 17.82
N GLY A 81 -15.12 15.49 17.05
CA GLY A 81 -15.02 14.06 17.38
C GLY A 81 -13.58 13.61 17.57
N GLU A 82 -13.22 12.48 16.98
CA GLU A 82 -11.87 11.93 17.06
C GLU A 82 -10.93 12.58 16.05
N ASN A 83 -9.83 13.14 16.50
CA ASN A 83 -8.76 13.64 15.63
C ASN A 83 -7.83 12.48 15.22
N ASN A 84 -8.39 11.52 14.50
CA ASN A 84 -7.67 10.32 14.08
C ASN A 84 -8.25 9.74 12.79
N CYS A 85 -7.37 9.27 11.90
CA CYS A 85 -7.71 8.56 10.67
C CYS A 85 -6.93 7.25 10.48
N GLY A 86 -6.27 6.76 11.53
CA GLY A 86 -5.54 5.48 11.49
C GLY A 86 -6.52 4.30 11.33
N PRO A 87 -6.26 3.39 10.37
CA PRO A 87 -7.21 2.33 10.02
C PRO A 87 -7.25 1.18 11.04
N ILE A 88 -6.16 0.93 11.76
CA ILE A 88 -6.04 -0.19 12.71
C ILE A 88 -5.72 0.33 14.11
N LEU A 89 -4.68 1.17 14.23
CA LEU A 89 -4.34 1.87 15.47
C LEU A 89 -4.76 3.34 15.37
N HIS A 90 -5.13 3.91 16.52
CA HIS A 90 -5.53 5.31 16.59
C HIS A 90 -4.30 6.19 16.83
N ASP A 91 -3.32 6.11 15.93
CA ASP A 91 -2.02 6.79 16.00
C ASP A 91 -1.74 7.75 14.83
N ASP A 92 -2.78 8.06 14.02
CA ASP A 92 -2.66 8.88 12.81
C ASP A 92 -3.62 10.09 12.89
N PRO A 93 -3.18 11.25 13.43
CA PRO A 93 -4.05 12.41 13.57
C PRO A 93 -4.41 13.03 12.21
N ILE A 94 -5.68 13.42 12.05
CA ILE A 94 -6.19 14.15 10.88
C ILE A 94 -5.46 15.50 10.76
N ILE A 95 -5.27 16.21 11.86
CA ILE A 95 -4.51 17.46 11.97
C ILE A 95 -3.61 17.34 13.21
N ALA A 96 -2.32 17.58 13.06
CA ALA A 96 -1.41 17.60 14.20
C ALA A 96 -1.78 18.71 15.20
N SER A 97 -1.84 18.36 16.49
CA SER A 97 -2.18 19.32 17.54
C SER A 97 -0.97 20.13 17.99
N ASP A 98 0.11 19.46 18.37
CA ASP A 98 1.35 20.08 18.85
C ASP A 98 2.61 19.35 18.35
N ALA A 99 2.58 18.02 18.34
CA ALA A 99 3.71 17.21 17.90
C ALA A 99 3.74 17.04 16.39
N ILE A 100 4.90 17.30 15.79
CA ILE A 100 5.20 17.01 14.39
C ILE A 100 6.05 15.75 14.32
N GLN A 101 5.62 14.82 13.50
CA GLN A 101 6.26 13.51 13.38
C GLN A 101 6.85 13.23 11.99
N PHE A 102 6.49 14.03 10.96
CA PHE A 102 7.11 13.97 9.65
C PHE A 102 6.98 15.30 8.89
N TYR A 103 7.87 15.54 7.93
CA TYR A 103 7.81 16.66 6.99
C TYR A 103 6.60 16.50 6.06
N GLY A 104 5.71 17.50 6.04
CA GLY A 104 4.48 17.42 5.27
C GLY A 104 3.25 16.98 6.06
N GLN A 105 3.34 16.84 7.39
CA GLN A 105 2.19 16.53 8.23
C GLN A 105 1.20 17.72 8.25
N VAL A 106 -0.10 17.42 8.13
CA VAL A 106 -1.14 18.46 8.15
C VAL A 106 -1.23 19.11 9.52
N ILE A 107 -1.15 20.45 9.56
CA ILE A 107 -1.20 21.25 10.79
C ILE A 107 -2.40 22.21 10.85
N PHE A 108 -3.02 22.49 9.73
CA PHE A 108 -4.30 23.19 9.60
C PHE A 108 -4.89 22.93 8.20
N ALA A 109 -6.16 23.30 7.99
CA ALA A 109 -6.81 23.24 6.69
C ALA A 109 -7.60 24.52 6.40
N VAL A 110 -7.75 24.88 5.13
CA VAL A 110 -8.44 26.07 4.65
C VAL A 110 -9.52 25.70 3.65
N ALA A 111 -10.69 26.32 3.71
CA ALA A 111 -11.66 26.34 2.62
C ALA A 111 -11.81 27.77 2.09
N ALA A 112 -11.76 27.92 0.78
CA ALA A 112 -11.86 29.21 0.09
C ALA A 112 -12.76 29.14 -1.15
N ASP A 113 -13.14 30.27 -1.71
CA ASP A 113 -14.03 30.40 -2.87
C ASP A 113 -13.41 29.77 -4.15
N THR A 114 -12.09 29.69 -4.22
CA THR A 114 -11.37 29.07 -5.34
C THR A 114 -10.21 28.23 -4.85
N ARG A 115 -9.79 27.27 -5.66
CA ARG A 115 -8.63 26.43 -5.39
C ARG A 115 -7.34 27.25 -5.21
N ASP A 116 -7.14 28.24 -6.10
CA ASP A 116 -5.96 29.11 -6.02
C ASP A 116 -5.95 29.94 -4.74
N ALA A 117 -7.10 30.48 -4.33
CA ALA A 117 -7.21 31.23 -3.08
C ALA A 117 -6.86 30.34 -1.87
N ALA A 118 -7.38 29.11 -1.80
CA ALA A 118 -7.03 28.18 -0.73
C ALA A 118 -5.52 27.89 -0.68
N ARG A 119 -4.91 27.62 -1.82
CA ARG A 119 -3.47 27.31 -1.94
C ARG A 119 -2.56 28.50 -1.66
N GLN A 120 -2.95 29.70 -2.07
CA GLN A 120 -2.20 30.91 -1.73
C GLN A 120 -2.31 31.24 -0.24
N ALA A 121 -3.51 31.08 0.33
CA ALA A 121 -3.75 31.35 1.74
C ALA A 121 -2.89 30.49 2.67
N VAL A 122 -2.77 29.17 2.42
CA VAL A 122 -1.97 28.29 3.28
C VAL A 122 -0.50 28.67 3.36
N ARG A 123 0.04 29.32 2.32
CA ARG A 123 1.44 29.80 2.28
C ARG A 123 1.71 31.01 3.17
N LEU A 124 0.67 31.66 3.66
CA LEU A 124 0.78 32.86 4.53
C LEU A 124 0.87 32.49 6.01
N ALA A 125 0.73 31.23 6.35
CA ALA A 125 0.87 30.77 7.73
C ALA A 125 2.31 31.04 8.24
N LYS A 126 2.40 31.53 9.47
CA LYS A 126 3.69 31.65 10.17
C LYS A 126 3.71 30.62 11.27
N VAL A 127 4.63 29.68 11.15
CA VAL A 127 4.78 28.58 12.10
C VAL A 127 6.15 28.62 12.73
N GLU A 128 6.19 28.66 14.06
CA GLU A 128 7.42 28.50 14.81
C GLU A 128 7.46 27.07 15.39
N TYR A 129 8.55 26.39 15.14
CA TYR A 129 8.78 25.03 15.65
C TYR A 129 9.88 24.99 16.69
N ASP A 130 9.72 24.14 17.68
CA ASP A 130 10.82 23.62 18.50
C ASP A 130 11.24 22.29 17.87
N ALA A 131 12.21 22.38 16.95
CA ALA A 131 12.61 21.27 16.11
C ALA A 131 13.56 20.32 16.86
N GLU A 132 13.32 19.03 16.70
CA GLU A 132 14.11 17.94 17.28
C GLU A 132 14.83 17.15 16.17
N THR A 133 15.87 16.38 16.54
CA THR A 133 16.58 15.52 15.59
C THR A 133 15.67 14.39 15.12
N PRO A 134 15.38 14.26 13.80
CA PRO A 134 14.51 13.23 13.29
C PRO A 134 15.25 11.90 13.08
N ILE A 135 14.54 10.80 13.25
CA ILE A 135 14.95 9.46 12.81
C ILE A 135 14.47 9.26 11.37
N LEU A 136 15.38 9.27 10.39
CA LEU A 136 15.02 9.22 8.97
C LEU A 136 15.41 7.91 8.27
N SER A 137 16.15 7.01 8.94
CA SER A 137 16.58 5.74 8.37
C SER A 137 16.21 4.56 9.25
N MET A 138 16.14 3.37 8.65
CA MET A 138 15.92 2.13 9.39
C MET A 138 17.08 1.85 10.35
N ASP A 139 18.34 2.13 9.97
CA ASP A 139 19.49 1.94 10.85
C ASP A 139 19.43 2.81 12.10
N ALA A 140 19.03 4.08 11.95
CA ALA A 140 18.82 4.98 13.08
C ALA A 140 17.66 4.52 13.98
N ALA A 141 16.58 4.00 13.38
CA ALA A 141 15.45 3.46 14.11
C ALA A 141 15.82 2.19 14.89
N ILE A 142 16.62 1.30 14.29
CA ILE A 142 17.15 0.10 14.94
C ILE A 142 18.06 0.49 16.13
N ALA A 143 18.97 1.43 15.92
CA ALA A 143 19.87 1.90 17.00
C ALA A 143 19.13 2.57 18.17
N ALA A 144 17.98 3.20 17.88
CA ALA A 144 17.13 3.86 18.87
C ALA A 144 16.03 2.94 19.43
N GLU A 145 15.94 1.68 18.98
CA GLU A 145 14.84 0.74 19.30
C GLU A 145 13.46 1.37 19.05
N SER A 146 13.34 2.16 17.97
CA SER A 146 12.13 2.90 17.60
C SER A 146 11.24 2.06 16.68
N TRP A 147 10.11 1.61 17.20
CA TRP A 147 9.19 0.71 16.51
C TRP A 147 7.77 1.26 16.46
N VAL A 148 7.05 1.11 15.33
CA VAL A 148 5.58 1.37 15.27
C VAL A 148 4.79 0.22 15.85
N LEU A 149 5.34 -1.00 15.77
CA LEU A 149 4.78 -2.23 16.31
C LEU A 149 5.94 -3.06 16.88
N PRO A 150 5.71 -3.89 17.91
CA PRO A 150 6.74 -4.74 18.47
C PRO A 150 7.44 -5.59 17.40
N PRO A 151 8.76 -5.82 17.50
CA PRO A 151 9.45 -6.79 16.68
C PRO A 151 8.78 -8.16 16.74
N PHE A 152 8.77 -8.87 15.63
CA PHE A 152 8.21 -10.22 15.52
C PHE A 152 9.29 -11.22 15.14
N ALA A 153 9.25 -12.42 15.71
CA ALA A 153 10.15 -13.51 15.37
C ALA A 153 9.37 -14.80 15.10
N MET A 154 9.84 -15.57 14.11
CA MET A 154 9.30 -16.89 13.79
C MET A 154 10.45 -17.87 13.55
N GLN A 155 10.28 -19.09 14.00
CA GLN A 155 11.21 -20.18 13.73
C GLN A 155 10.45 -21.44 13.36
N ARG A 156 10.99 -22.19 12.38
CA ARG A 156 10.56 -23.53 12.00
C ARG A 156 11.79 -24.41 11.81
N GLY A 157 11.67 -25.67 12.20
CA GLY A 157 12.69 -26.68 12.00
C GLY A 157 13.97 -26.45 12.83
N PRO A 158 14.94 -27.35 12.68
CA PRO A 158 16.19 -27.35 13.43
C PRO A 158 17.25 -26.45 12.77
N VAL A 159 17.13 -25.13 12.92
CA VAL A 159 17.96 -24.14 12.22
C VAL A 159 19.46 -24.30 12.54
N ASP A 160 19.81 -24.37 13.83
CA ASP A 160 21.23 -24.48 14.21
C ASP A 160 21.88 -25.80 13.75
N PRO A 161 21.24 -26.98 13.88
CA PRO A 161 21.73 -28.19 13.27
C PRO A 161 21.87 -28.12 11.74
N ALA A 162 20.92 -27.48 11.02
CA ALA A 162 21.01 -27.28 9.59
C ALA A 162 22.27 -26.49 9.21
N PHE A 163 22.55 -25.41 9.93
CA PHE A 163 23.76 -24.61 9.73
C PHE A 163 25.05 -25.37 10.13
N ALA A 164 25.03 -26.15 11.22
CA ALA A 164 26.20 -26.89 11.67
C ALA A 164 26.64 -27.95 10.65
N ASN A 165 25.67 -28.65 10.04
CA ASN A 165 25.92 -29.80 9.18
C ASN A 165 26.01 -29.46 7.67
N ALA A 166 25.63 -28.27 7.25
CA ALA A 166 25.64 -27.88 5.84
C ALA A 166 27.07 -27.79 5.28
N PRO A 167 27.34 -28.33 4.07
CA PRO A 167 28.64 -28.17 3.40
C PRO A 167 28.93 -26.74 3.00
N HIS A 168 27.90 -25.96 2.67
CA HIS A 168 28.05 -24.58 2.23
C HIS A 168 27.23 -23.62 3.09
N ARG A 169 27.80 -22.41 3.28
CA ARG A 169 27.13 -21.28 3.96
C ARG A 169 27.46 -19.98 3.23
N LEU A 170 26.45 -19.15 3.08
CA LEU A 170 26.60 -17.78 2.59
C LEU A 170 25.92 -16.80 3.53
N SER A 171 26.36 -15.57 3.52
CA SER A 171 25.70 -14.46 4.17
C SER A 171 25.70 -13.23 3.26
N GLY A 172 24.67 -12.43 3.38
CA GLY A 172 24.56 -11.23 2.57
C GLY A 172 23.59 -10.22 3.16
N THR A 173 23.53 -9.10 2.48
CA THR A 173 22.56 -8.04 2.73
C THR A 173 21.81 -7.73 1.44
N ALA A 174 20.57 -7.28 1.57
CA ALA A 174 19.81 -6.79 0.44
C ALA A 174 19.00 -5.57 0.86
N HIS A 175 18.68 -4.71 -0.09
CA HIS A 175 17.87 -3.53 0.14
C HIS A 175 16.91 -3.34 -1.03
N VAL A 176 15.65 -3.03 -0.72
CA VAL A 176 14.64 -2.60 -1.69
C VAL A 176 14.02 -1.30 -1.22
N GLY A 177 14.05 -0.28 -2.08
CA GLY A 177 13.47 1.03 -1.79
C GLY A 177 11.95 1.01 -1.75
N GLY A 178 11.37 2.03 -1.13
CA GLY A 178 9.96 2.32 -1.25
C GLY A 178 9.58 2.72 -2.68
N GLN A 179 8.29 2.66 -3.00
CA GLN A 179 7.77 3.06 -4.32
C GLN A 179 6.56 3.97 -4.14
N GLU A 180 6.50 5.03 -4.96
CA GLU A 180 5.34 5.90 -5.11
C GLU A 180 4.25 5.18 -5.90
N HIS A 181 2.97 5.30 -5.49
CA HIS A 181 1.83 4.72 -6.20
C HIS A 181 1.65 5.34 -7.59
N PHE A 182 1.84 6.64 -7.67
CA PHE A 182 1.77 7.42 -8.89
C PHE A 182 0.48 7.19 -9.69
N TYR A 183 -0.65 7.02 -9.00
CA TYR A 183 -1.97 6.98 -9.63
C TYR A 183 -2.24 8.28 -10.40
N LEU A 184 -2.91 8.20 -11.56
CA LEU A 184 -3.16 9.39 -12.40
C LEU A 184 -4.13 10.37 -11.74
N GLU A 185 -5.22 9.87 -11.18
CA GLU A 185 -6.11 10.65 -10.33
C GLU A 185 -5.52 10.74 -8.93
N GLY A 186 -5.09 11.93 -8.49
CA GLY A 186 -4.59 12.18 -7.12
C GLY A 186 -5.66 11.93 -6.05
N GLN A 187 -5.33 12.20 -4.79
CA GLN A 187 -6.31 12.18 -3.70
C GLN A 187 -7.35 13.27 -3.92
N VAL A 188 -8.61 12.89 -3.97
CA VAL A 188 -9.74 13.83 -4.16
C VAL A 188 -10.96 13.38 -3.39
N SER A 189 -11.59 14.33 -2.69
CA SER A 189 -12.85 14.15 -1.96
C SER A 189 -13.75 15.36 -2.18
N TYR A 190 -15.02 15.12 -2.48
CA TYR A 190 -16.05 16.13 -2.68
C TYR A 190 -17.21 15.86 -1.74
N VAL A 191 -17.46 16.73 -0.79
CA VAL A 191 -18.48 16.59 0.25
C VAL A 191 -19.60 17.59 0.03
N GLN A 192 -20.82 17.10 0.11
CA GLN A 192 -22.05 17.89 -0.04
C GLN A 192 -22.91 17.73 1.21
N PRO A 193 -23.10 18.78 2.02
CA PRO A 193 -24.11 18.79 3.07
C PRO A 193 -25.53 18.55 2.49
N LYS A 194 -26.31 17.71 3.16
CA LYS A 194 -27.69 17.42 2.81
C LYS A 194 -28.61 17.79 3.97
N GLU A 195 -29.91 17.58 3.79
CA GLU A 195 -30.93 17.77 4.81
C GLU A 195 -30.67 16.88 6.05
N ASP A 196 -31.25 17.25 7.18
CA ASP A 196 -31.27 16.48 8.43
C ASP A 196 -29.87 16.10 8.96
N HIS A 197 -28.91 17.02 8.85
CA HIS A 197 -27.54 16.78 9.31
C HIS A 197 -26.92 15.53 8.69
N THR A 198 -27.06 15.37 7.38
CA THR A 198 -26.42 14.30 6.63
C THR A 198 -25.41 14.83 5.63
N LEU A 199 -24.45 14.00 5.23
CA LEU A 199 -23.44 14.30 4.22
C LEU A 199 -23.45 13.26 3.11
N HIS A 200 -23.24 13.75 1.88
CA HIS A 200 -22.88 12.90 0.75
C HIS A 200 -21.42 13.18 0.38
N LEU A 201 -20.58 12.17 0.53
CA LEU A 201 -19.15 12.19 0.23
C LEU A 201 -18.90 11.40 -1.06
N ILE A 202 -18.37 12.04 -2.07
CA ILE A 202 -17.86 11.41 -3.28
C ILE A 202 -16.35 11.41 -3.20
N CYS A 203 -15.73 10.23 -3.12
CA CYS A 203 -14.31 10.10 -2.82
C CYS A 203 -13.63 9.09 -3.74
N SER A 204 -12.42 9.42 -4.20
CA SER A 204 -11.55 8.45 -4.85
C SER A 204 -10.89 7.57 -3.78
N THR A 205 -11.49 6.44 -3.47
CA THR A 205 -11.05 5.52 -2.42
C THR A 205 -11.29 4.06 -2.79
N GLN A 206 -10.42 3.17 -2.30
CA GLN A 206 -10.57 1.72 -2.38
C GLN A 206 -11.47 1.16 -1.26
N HIS A 207 -11.78 1.97 -0.22
CA HIS A 207 -12.49 1.52 0.97
C HIS A 207 -13.61 2.50 1.40
N PRO A 208 -14.73 2.56 0.67
CA PRO A 208 -15.83 3.51 0.96
C PRO A 208 -16.40 3.38 2.37
N THR A 209 -16.50 2.15 2.90
CA THR A 209 -17.02 1.89 4.25
C THR A 209 -16.12 2.48 5.33
N GLU A 210 -14.80 2.38 5.19
CA GLU A 210 -13.87 2.98 6.14
C GLU A 210 -13.96 4.51 6.11
N MET A 211 -14.09 5.11 4.92
CA MET A 211 -14.33 6.56 4.79
C MET A 211 -15.59 6.99 5.53
N GLN A 212 -16.68 6.20 5.43
CA GLN A 212 -17.92 6.44 6.17
C GLN A 212 -17.68 6.44 7.69
N GLN A 213 -16.96 5.44 8.18
CA GLN A 213 -16.68 5.29 9.60
C GLN A 213 -15.77 6.41 10.13
N LEU A 214 -14.64 6.66 9.49
CA LEU A 214 -13.67 7.65 9.95
C LEU A 214 -14.21 9.08 9.88
N VAL A 215 -14.97 9.43 8.82
CA VAL A 215 -15.66 10.72 8.74
C VAL A 215 -16.71 10.84 9.85
N SER A 216 -17.47 9.78 10.16
CA SER A 216 -18.45 9.81 11.25
C SER A 216 -17.78 10.00 12.62
N HIS A 217 -16.63 9.36 12.86
CA HIS A 217 -15.86 9.52 14.10
C HIS A 217 -15.27 10.94 14.21
N ALA A 218 -14.69 11.48 13.15
CA ALA A 218 -14.15 12.84 13.12
C ALA A 218 -15.22 13.91 13.41
N LEU A 219 -16.45 13.70 12.92
CA LEU A 219 -17.58 14.60 13.16
C LEU A 219 -18.31 14.35 14.48
N GLY A 220 -18.07 13.21 15.15
CA GLY A 220 -18.89 12.76 16.28
C GLY A 220 -20.31 12.41 15.87
N TRP A 221 -20.53 11.99 14.62
CA TRP A 221 -21.83 11.66 14.04
C TRP A 221 -22.03 10.14 13.96
N ARG A 222 -23.24 9.72 13.61
CA ARG A 222 -23.55 8.30 13.37
C ARG A 222 -23.26 7.94 11.91
N SER A 223 -22.82 6.71 11.65
CA SER A 223 -22.42 6.28 10.30
C SER A 223 -23.53 6.42 9.25
N HIS A 224 -24.81 6.22 9.61
CA HIS A 224 -25.93 6.40 8.67
C HIS A 224 -26.13 7.84 8.18
N GLN A 225 -25.55 8.84 8.86
CA GLN A 225 -25.61 10.24 8.44
C GLN A 225 -24.60 10.56 7.33
N ILE A 226 -23.69 9.63 7.03
CA ILE A 226 -22.67 9.77 6.00
C ILE A 226 -22.94 8.76 4.89
N SER A 227 -23.24 9.21 3.69
CA SER A 227 -23.24 8.35 2.50
C SER A 227 -21.98 8.56 1.70
N VAL A 228 -21.31 7.47 1.32
CA VAL A 228 -20.05 7.52 0.54
C VAL A 228 -20.27 6.88 -0.82
N GLU A 229 -19.84 7.57 -1.85
CA GLU A 229 -19.89 7.09 -3.23
C GLU A 229 -18.49 7.06 -3.85
N THR A 230 -18.16 5.89 -4.45
CA THR A 230 -17.00 5.71 -5.30
C THR A 230 -17.42 5.00 -6.58
N ARG A 231 -17.78 5.74 -7.62
CA ARG A 231 -18.24 5.14 -8.88
C ARG A 231 -17.09 4.50 -9.65
N ARG A 232 -15.93 5.15 -9.65
CA ARG A 232 -14.67 4.68 -10.24
C ARG A 232 -13.49 5.45 -9.69
N MET A 233 -12.29 4.87 -9.82
CA MET A 233 -11.03 5.50 -9.44
C MET A 233 -10.07 5.55 -10.62
N GLY A 234 -9.30 6.62 -10.71
CA GLY A 234 -8.19 6.77 -11.67
C GLY A 234 -6.88 6.14 -11.19
N GLY A 235 -6.98 4.97 -10.57
CA GLY A 235 -5.91 4.22 -9.94
C GLY A 235 -5.90 4.37 -8.41
N GLY A 236 -5.49 3.33 -7.72
CA GLY A 236 -5.33 3.30 -6.26
C GLY A 236 -4.07 2.53 -5.88
N PHE A 237 -3.95 1.29 -6.37
CA PHE A 237 -2.78 0.41 -6.19
C PHE A 237 -2.40 0.16 -4.71
N GLY A 238 -3.35 0.35 -3.78
CA GLY A 238 -3.14 0.34 -2.34
C GLY A 238 -3.01 1.74 -1.71
N GLY A 239 -2.71 2.78 -2.49
CA GLY A 239 -2.53 4.15 -1.99
C GLY A 239 -3.82 4.90 -1.66
N LYS A 240 -4.97 4.26 -1.82
CA LYS A 240 -6.29 4.83 -1.50
C LYS A 240 -7.14 3.87 -0.66
N GLU A 241 -6.50 2.93 0.03
CA GLU A 241 -7.18 2.13 1.05
C GLU A 241 -7.42 2.97 2.31
N SER A 242 -6.37 3.34 3.04
CA SER A 242 -6.41 4.20 4.24
C SER A 242 -6.10 5.66 3.95
N GLN A 243 -5.17 5.93 3.04
CA GLN A 243 -4.59 7.28 2.82
C GLN A 243 -5.58 8.33 2.28
N SER A 244 -6.73 7.92 1.76
CA SER A 244 -7.82 8.84 1.38
C SER A 244 -8.61 9.38 2.58
N ALA A 245 -8.50 8.76 3.76
CA ALA A 245 -9.28 9.08 4.94
C ALA A 245 -9.04 10.51 5.46
N GLN A 246 -7.78 10.93 5.57
CA GLN A 246 -7.42 12.26 6.04
C GLN A 246 -8.09 13.36 5.20
N TRP A 247 -8.05 13.22 3.89
CA TRP A 247 -8.62 14.18 2.94
C TRP A 247 -10.14 14.18 2.95
N ALA A 248 -10.76 13.01 3.10
CA ALA A 248 -12.20 12.88 3.27
C ALA A 248 -12.67 13.54 4.58
N CYS A 249 -11.96 13.31 5.69
CA CYS A 249 -12.26 13.93 6.98
C CYS A 249 -12.12 15.44 6.93
N LEU A 250 -11.03 15.97 6.35
CA LEU A 250 -10.82 17.41 6.20
C LEU A 250 -11.93 18.08 5.37
N ALA A 251 -12.30 17.48 4.24
CA ALA A 251 -13.38 18.00 3.40
C ALA A 251 -14.73 18.00 4.13
N ALA A 252 -15.03 16.94 4.89
CA ALA A 252 -16.26 16.79 5.67
C ALA A 252 -16.33 17.82 6.82
N LEU A 253 -15.25 17.99 7.59
CA LEU A 253 -15.16 18.96 8.67
C LEU A 253 -15.37 20.39 8.15
N LEU A 254 -14.73 20.75 7.03
CA LEU A 254 -14.90 22.05 6.38
C LEU A 254 -16.31 22.24 5.84
N ALA A 255 -16.92 21.20 5.25
CA ALA A 255 -18.27 21.25 4.71
C ALA A 255 -19.32 21.48 5.83
N VAL A 256 -19.20 20.77 6.95
CA VAL A 256 -20.06 20.94 8.12
C VAL A 256 -19.91 22.35 8.69
N ARG A 257 -18.67 22.82 8.86
CA ARG A 257 -18.38 24.13 9.46
C ARG A 257 -18.89 25.31 8.61
N THR A 258 -18.87 25.17 7.28
CA THR A 258 -19.28 26.22 6.35
C THR A 258 -20.74 26.12 5.91
N GLY A 259 -21.38 24.95 6.09
CA GLY A 259 -22.70 24.66 5.53
C GLY A 259 -22.72 24.62 4.00
N LYS A 260 -21.56 24.48 3.34
CA LYS A 260 -21.39 24.51 1.88
C LYS A 260 -20.73 23.24 1.38
N PRO A 261 -20.95 22.88 0.11
CA PRO A 261 -20.15 21.84 -0.52
C PRO A 261 -18.66 22.20 -0.49
N VAL A 262 -17.80 21.21 -0.19
CA VAL A 262 -16.35 21.39 -0.16
C VAL A 262 -15.67 20.31 -0.99
N LYS A 263 -14.74 20.72 -1.86
CA LYS A 263 -13.89 19.83 -2.63
C LYS A 263 -12.43 20.03 -2.23
N ILE A 264 -11.76 18.94 -1.85
CA ILE A 264 -10.31 18.91 -1.67
C ILE A 264 -9.71 18.05 -2.77
N ARG A 265 -8.68 18.54 -3.40
CA ARG A 265 -7.89 17.81 -4.40
C ARG A 265 -6.42 18.16 -4.20
N LEU A 266 -5.62 17.17 -3.90
CA LEU A 266 -4.18 17.37 -3.79
C LEU A 266 -3.54 17.60 -5.15
N ASP A 267 -2.55 18.49 -5.19
CA ASP A 267 -1.60 18.49 -6.27
C ASP A 267 -0.66 17.29 -6.17
N ARG A 268 0.01 16.99 -7.27
CA ARG A 268 0.95 15.87 -7.28
C ARG A 268 2.06 16.03 -6.24
N ASP A 269 2.58 17.25 -6.07
CA ASP A 269 3.66 17.52 -5.13
C ASP A 269 3.20 17.30 -3.68
N ASP A 270 2.01 17.81 -3.32
CA ASP A 270 1.43 17.63 -1.98
C ASP A 270 1.09 16.15 -1.73
N ASP A 271 0.54 15.45 -2.74
CA ASP A 271 0.23 14.02 -2.68
C ASP A 271 1.51 13.20 -2.43
N MET A 272 2.58 13.48 -3.16
CA MET A 272 3.87 12.80 -3.00
C MET A 272 4.53 13.07 -1.64
N ILE A 273 4.28 14.21 -1.03
CA ILE A 273 4.85 14.57 0.29
C ILE A 273 4.01 14.00 1.43
N ALA A 274 2.69 14.11 1.35
CA ALA A 274 1.79 13.89 2.49
C ALA A 274 1.13 12.52 2.52
N THR A 275 1.29 11.66 1.50
CA THR A 275 0.70 10.33 1.47
C THR A 275 1.74 9.22 1.55
N GLY A 276 1.34 8.07 2.10
CA GLY A 276 2.20 6.91 2.32
C GLY A 276 2.64 6.23 1.02
N LYS A 277 3.76 5.50 1.11
CA LYS A 277 4.41 4.80 0.01
C LYS A 277 4.47 3.29 0.28
N ARG A 278 4.95 2.49 -0.69
CA ARG A 278 5.39 1.12 -0.42
C ARG A 278 6.49 1.14 0.63
N HIS A 279 6.42 0.28 1.62
CA HIS A 279 7.50 0.08 2.59
C HIS A 279 8.81 -0.29 1.88
N GLY A 280 9.85 0.48 2.13
CA GLY A 280 11.22 0.05 1.85
C GLY A 280 11.67 -0.98 2.90
N PHE A 281 12.51 -1.93 2.47
CA PHE A 281 13.04 -2.98 3.35
C PHE A 281 14.55 -3.09 3.22
N GLN A 282 15.19 -3.46 4.34
CA GLN A 282 16.56 -3.94 4.36
C GLN A 282 16.61 -5.33 5.00
N TYR A 283 17.54 -6.14 4.54
CA TYR A 283 17.68 -7.54 4.93
C TYR A 283 19.11 -7.87 5.28
N GLN A 284 19.27 -8.67 6.35
CA GLN A 284 20.50 -9.41 6.63
C GLN A 284 20.13 -10.88 6.62
N TRP A 285 20.84 -11.68 5.84
CA TRP A 285 20.54 -13.10 5.72
C TRP A 285 21.77 -13.98 5.81
N GLN A 286 21.55 -15.22 6.25
CA GLN A 286 22.49 -16.31 6.19
C GLN A 286 21.77 -17.53 5.63
N SER A 287 22.37 -18.22 4.70
CA SER A 287 21.86 -19.46 4.10
C SER A 287 22.81 -20.62 4.32
N ALA A 288 22.26 -21.82 4.51
CA ALA A 288 22.96 -23.08 4.61
C ALA A 288 22.40 -24.02 3.54
N PHE A 289 23.23 -24.64 2.68
CA PHE A 289 22.79 -25.44 1.55
C PHE A 289 23.78 -26.56 1.23
N ASP A 290 23.31 -27.57 0.46
CA ASP A 290 24.12 -28.71 0.02
C ASP A 290 24.82 -28.47 -1.32
N ASP A 291 25.64 -29.45 -1.78
CA ASP A 291 26.39 -29.39 -3.04
C ASP A 291 25.46 -29.29 -4.27
N ALA A 292 24.22 -29.73 -4.15
CA ALA A 292 23.22 -29.59 -5.21
C ALA A 292 22.56 -28.21 -5.25
N GLY A 293 22.75 -27.37 -4.22
CA GLY A 293 22.09 -26.08 -4.07
C GLY A 293 20.73 -26.14 -3.37
N ARG A 294 20.41 -27.25 -2.70
CA ARG A 294 19.21 -27.37 -1.89
C ARG A 294 19.39 -26.58 -0.61
N LEU A 295 18.46 -25.65 -0.33
CA LEU A 295 18.46 -24.83 0.86
C LEU A 295 18.06 -25.69 2.08
N LEU A 296 18.97 -25.82 3.04
CA LEU A 296 18.82 -26.58 4.27
C LEU A 296 18.43 -25.69 5.45
N GLY A 297 18.86 -24.43 5.43
CA GLY A 297 18.55 -23.46 6.50
C GLY A 297 18.65 -22.01 6.04
N LEU A 298 17.78 -21.17 6.56
CA LEU A 298 17.77 -19.74 6.33
C LEU A 298 17.62 -19.00 7.66
N LYS A 299 18.54 -18.05 7.94
CA LYS A 299 18.38 -17.04 8.98
C LYS A 299 18.18 -15.69 8.30
N LEU A 300 17.13 -14.97 8.69
CA LEU A 300 16.73 -13.71 8.05
C LEU A 300 16.33 -12.68 9.09
N GLU A 301 17.00 -11.56 9.12
CA GLU A 301 16.51 -10.33 9.78
C GLU A 301 16.08 -9.36 8.70
N MET A 302 14.86 -8.83 8.82
CA MET A 302 14.31 -7.84 7.90
C MET A 302 13.78 -6.65 8.68
N ALA A 303 14.15 -5.46 8.26
CA ALA A 303 13.66 -4.20 8.79
C ALA A 303 12.88 -3.46 7.71
N SER A 304 11.71 -2.94 8.09
CA SER A 304 10.85 -2.15 7.21
C SER A 304 10.77 -0.71 7.68
N ASN A 305 10.81 0.24 6.74
CA ASN A 305 10.48 1.63 7.03
C ASN A 305 8.95 1.77 7.09
N CYS A 306 8.39 1.96 8.27
CA CYS A 306 6.95 2.08 8.48
C CYS A 306 6.47 3.54 8.46
N GLY A 307 7.37 4.51 8.68
CA GLY A 307 6.98 5.89 8.89
C GLY A 307 6.59 6.17 10.33
N TYR A 308 5.82 7.23 10.56
CA TYR A 308 5.55 7.74 11.90
C TYR A 308 4.39 7.04 12.62
N SER A 309 3.44 6.48 11.91
CA SER A 309 2.28 5.75 12.42
C SER A 309 2.22 4.33 11.86
N ALA A 310 1.39 3.49 12.45
CA ALA A 310 1.31 2.08 12.05
C ALA A 310 0.62 1.88 10.70
N ASP A 311 -0.42 2.64 10.40
CA ASP A 311 -1.27 2.46 9.22
C ASP A 311 -1.50 0.95 8.91
N LEU A 312 -1.08 0.47 7.74
CA LEU A 312 -1.15 -0.94 7.33
C LEU A 312 0.20 -1.68 7.46
N SER A 313 1.16 -1.13 8.21
CA SER A 313 2.50 -1.71 8.36
C SER A 313 2.48 -3.11 9.00
N GLY A 314 1.59 -3.36 9.94
CA GLY A 314 1.41 -4.69 10.55
C GLY A 314 1.10 -5.76 9.50
N PRO A 315 -0.05 -5.68 8.82
CA PRO A 315 -0.44 -6.64 7.78
C PRO A 315 0.54 -6.76 6.61
N VAL A 316 1.19 -5.64 6.20
CA VAL A 316 2.23 -5.66 5.16
C VAL A 316 3.44 -6.49 5.60
N ASN A 317 3.94 -6.29 6.82
CA ASN A 317 5.05 -7.07 7.35
C ASN A 317 4.68 -8.55 7.53
N ASP A 318 3.46 -8.84 8.01
CA ASP A 318 2.98 -10.22 8.18
C ASP A 318 2.88 -10.92 6.83
N ARG A 319 2.39 -10.24 5.80
CA ARG A 319 2.40 -10.80 4.43
C ARG A 319 3.81 -10.97 3.89
N THR A 320 4.74 -10.08 4.19
CA THR A 320 6.15 -10.25 3.83
C THR A 320 6.69 -11.56 4.41
N ILE A 321 6.42 -11.82 5.69
CA ILE A 321 6.78 -13.07 6.38
C ILE A 321 6.19 -14.29 5.68
N CYS A 322 4.91 -14.25 5.30
CA CYS A 322 4.22 -15.33 4.60
C CYS A 322 4.62 -15.49 3.13
N HIS A 323 5.58 -14.69 2.62
CA HIS A 323 6.05 -14.75 1.24
C HIS A 323 7.57 -14.83 1.10
N ILE A 324 8.30 -14.97 2.23
CA ILE A 324 9.75 -15.23 2.17
C ILE A 324 10.11 -16.59 1.56
N ASP A 325 9.15 -17.48 1.49
CA ASP A 325 9.30 -18.80 0.87
C ASP A 325 9.03 -18.77 -0.64
N ASN A 326 8.28 -17.78 -1.13
CA ASN A 326 7.79 -17.74 -2.51
C ASN A 326 7.31 -19.15 -2.94
N ALA A 327 7.84 -19.74 -4.01
CA ALA A 327 7.52 -21.08 -4.48
C ALA A 327 8.45 -22.18 -3.92
N TYR A 328 9.25 -21.88 -2.89
CA TYR A 328 10.34 -22.74 -2.43
C TYR A 328 10.09 -23.30 -1.03
N TYR A 329 10.41 -24.58 -0.87
CA TYR A 329 10.35 -25.23 0.43
C TYR A 329 11.53 -24.82 1.30
N LEU A 330 11.23 -24.32 2.49
CA LEU A 330 12.21 -23.95 3.51
C LEU A 330 12.12 -24.95 4.68
N ASP A 331 13.10 -25.86 4.80
CA ASP A 331 13.11 -26.90 5.82
C ASP A 331 13.32 -26.33 7.22
N ALA A 332 14.34 -25.47 7.36
CA ALA A 332 14.65 -24.78 8.61
C ALA A 332 14.79 -23.27 8.37
N VAL A 333 14.01 -22.48 9.09
CA VAL A 333 14.04 -21.01 8.96
C VAL A 333 13.90 -20.34 10.31
N ALA A 334 14.73 -19.33 10.55
CA ALA A 334 14.56 -18.37 11.64
C ALA A 334 14.51 -16.96 11.07
N LEU A 335 13.45 -16.23 11.37
CA LEU A 335 13.30 -14.87 10.91
C LEU A 335 12.98 -13.91 12.04
N LYS A 336 13.40 -12.66 11.87
CA LYS A 336 13.06 -11.53 12.72
C LYS A 336 12.63 -10.36 11.86
N SER A 337 11.46 -9.77 12.16
CA SER A 337 10.89 -8.61 11.47
C SER A 337 10.89 -7.41 12.41
N LEU A 338 11.58 -6.35 12.00
CA LEU A 338 11.70 -5.07 12.68
C LEU A 338 10.84 -4.04 11.96
N ARG A 339 9.84 -3.48 12.66
CA ARG A 339 8.86 -2.53 12.12
C ARG A 339 9.23 -1.13 12.54
N CYS A 340 10.20 -0.53 11.83
CA CYS A 340 10.88 0.70 12.22
C CYS A 340 9.95 1.92 12.17
N LYS A 341 9.85 2.63 13.30
CA LYS A 341 9.23 3.95 13.37
C LYS A 341 10.25 5.00 12.97
N THR A 342 9.90 5.81 11.99
CA THR A 342 10.75 6.90 11.48
C THR A 342 9.95 8.20 11.38
N ASN A 343 10.62 9.34 11.31
CA ASN A 343 10.01 10.63 11.09
C ASN A 343 9.78 10.92 9.60
N THR A 344 9.17 9.94 8.92
CA THR A 344 8.69 10.04 7.54
C THR A 344 7.18 9.79 7.50
N VAL A 345 6.52 10.12 6.39
CA VAL A 345 5.10 9.78 6.20
C VAL A 345 4.87 8.29 6.43
N SER A 346 3.72 7.91 6.98
CA SER A 346 3.36 6.50 7.19
C SER A 346 3.30 5.74 5.89
N ASN A 347 4.11 4.69 5.78
CA ASN A 347 4.02 3.81 4.64
C ASN A 347 2.79 2.91 4.74
N THR A 348 2.23 2.55 3.59
CA THR A 348 0.91 1.93 3.50
C THR A 348 0.90 0.76 2.52
N ALA A 349 -0.28 0.24 2.24
CA ALA A 349 -0.51 -0.75 1.20
C ALA A 349 0.05 -0.29 -0.15
N PHE A 350 0.71 -1.18 -0.85
CA PHE A 350 1.07 -1.02 -2.25
C PHE A 350 1.01 -2.38 -2.93
N ARG A 351 0.56 -2.42 -4.17
CA ARG A 351 0.35 -3.60 -5.01
C ARG A 351 1.27 -4.77 -4.66
N GLY A 352 0.67 -5.89 -4.21
CA GLY A 352 1.36 -7.05 -3.65
C GLY A 352 1.49 -7.04 -2.12
N PHE A 353 1.30 -5.89 -1.44
CA PHE A 353 1.07 -5.76 0.01
C PHE A 353 2.07 -6.52 0.89
N GLY A 354 3.37 -6.39 0.63
CA GLY A 354 4.44 -7.10 1.35
C GLY A 354 4.93 -8.37 0.65
N GLY A 355 4.12 -8.99 -0.21
CA GLY A 355 4.54 -10.18 -1.00
C GLY A 355 5.80 -9.94 -1.83
N PRO A 356 5.88 -8.87 -2.64
CA PRO A 356 7.08 -8.57 -3.42
C PRO A 356 8.35 -8.43 -2.59
N GLN A 357 8.25 -7.84 -1.40
CA GLN A 357 9.39 -7.66 -0.49
C GLN A 357 9.89 -9.00 0.07
N GLY A 358 8.96 -9.91 0.43
CA GLY A 358 9.31 -11.28 0.86
C GLY A 358 9.96 -12.09 -0.25
N MET A 359 9.38 -12.04 -1.45
CA MET A 359 9.91 -12.74 -2.63
C MET A 359 11.28 -12.22 -3.05
N PHE A 360 11.50 -10.91 -2.98
CA PHE A 360 12.76 -10.28 -3.37
C PHE A 360 13.97 -10.88 -2.63
N VAL A 361 13.85 -11.06 -1.32
CA VAL A 361 14.99 -11.56 -0.54
C VAL A 361 15.31 -13.01 -0.84
N ILE A 362 14.31 -13.89 -0.97
CA ILE A 362 14.58 -15.31 -1.28
C ILE A 362 15.13 -15.49 -2.69
N GLU A 363 14.64 -14.74 -3.66
CA GLU A 363 15.19 -14.75 -5.02
C GLU A 363 16.64 -14.30 -5.03
N THR A 364 17.01 -13.31 -4.21
CA THR A 364 18.40 -12.87 -4.03
C THR A 364 19.26 -13.98 -3.42
N VAL A 365 18.77 -14.67 -2.39
CA VAL A 365 19.47 -15.78 -1.74
C VAL A 365 19.73 -16.91 -2.73
N LEU A 366 18.75 -17.30 -3.54
CA LEU A 366 18.90 -18.39 -4.51
C LEU A 366 19.85 -18.02 -5.67
N ASP A 367 19.84 -16.76 -6.09
CA ASP A 367 20.81 -16.25 -7.07
C ASP A 367 22.24 -16.26 -6.52
N ASP A 368 22.43 -15.95 -5.23
CA ASP A 368 23.76 -16.02 -4.60
C ASP A 368 24.24 -17.47 -4.47
N ILE A 369 23.36 -18.41 -4.14
CA ILE A 369 23.68 -19.85 -4.14
C ILE A 369 24.08 -20.29 -5.55
N ALA A 370 23.34 -19.89 -6.57
CA ALA A 370 23.63 -20.22 -7.96
C ALA A 370 25.02 -19.72 -8.40
N ARG A 371 25.33 -18.47 -8.08
CA ARG A 371 26.64 -17.87 -8.34
C ARG A 371 27.78 -18.59 -7.61
N HIS A 372 27.57 -18.95 -6.34
CA HIS A 372 28.55 -19.66 -5.55
C HIS A 372 28.89 -21.04 -6.12
N LEU A 373 27.87 -21.77 -6.58
CA LEU A 373 28.03 -23.10 -7.17
C LEU A 373 28.39 -23.09 -8.67
N GLY A 374 28.38 -21.92 -9.32
CA GLY A 374 28.59 -21.80 -10.77
C GLY A 374 27.48 -22.47 -11.60
N ARG A 375 26.24 -22.51 -11.08
CA ARG A 375 25.09 -23.15 -11.71
C ARG A 375 24.10 -22.13 -12.25
N ASP A 376 23.20 -22.58 -13.13
CA ASP A 376 22.09 -21.73 -13.60
C ASP A 376 21.11 -21.41 -12.47
N PRO A 377 20.71 -20.16 -12.26
CA PRO A 377 19.74 -19.80 -11.23
C PRO A 377 18.40 -20.53 -11.32
N LEU A 378 17.95 -20.87 -12.53
CA LEU A 378 16.71 -21.65 -12.70
C LEU A 378 16.83 -23.07 -12.16
N GLU A 379 18.00 -23.71 -12.32
CA GLU A 379 18.26 -25.05 -11.74
C GLU A 379 18.16 -25.01 -10.22
N ILE A 380 18.76 -23.99 -9.58
CA ILE A 380 18.68 -23.82 -8.12
C ILE A 380 17.24 -23.59 -7.67
N ARG A 381 16.45 -22.81 -8.40
CA ARG A 381 15.02 -22.64 -8.12
C ARG A 381 14.24 -23.94 -8.19
N GLN A 382 14.44 -24.71 -9.26
CA GLN A 382 13.75 -25.99 -9.47
C GLN A 382 14.03 -27.02 -8.37
N ILE A 383 15.27 -27.11 -7.88
CA ILE A 383 15.67 -28.00 -6.78
C ILE A 383 14.94 -27.66 -5.47
N ASN A 384 14.61 -26.38 -5.30
CA ASN A 384 14.02 -25.87 -4.07
C ASN A 384 12.49 -25.76 -4.12
N PHE A 385 11.81 -26.07 -5.21
CA PHE A 385 10.35 -26.01 -5.28
C PHE A 385 9.67 -26.86 -4.20
N TYR A 386 8.48 -26.45 -3.81
CA TYR A 386 7.53 -27.32 -3.11
C TYR A 386 7.20 -28.54 -3.98
N ASP A 387 6.89 -29.66 -3.33
CA ASP A 387 6.41 -30.86 -4.04
C ASP A 387 5.11 -30.53 -4.81
N VAL A 388 4.91 -31.20 -5.96
CA VAL A 388 3.70 -31.05 -6.77
C VAL A 388 2.52 -31.70 -6.06
N GLU A 389 2.70 -32.94 -5.59
CA GLU A 389 1.72 -33.62 -4.76
C GLU A 389 2.04 -33.41 -3.28
N PRO A 390 1.05 -33.43 -2.39
CA PRO A 390 1.28 -33.31 -0.96
C PRO A 390 2.26 -34.37 -0.45
N GLY A 391 3.39 -33.92 0.09
CA GLY A 391 4.49 -34.77 0.55
C GLY A 391 5.29 -34.09 1.66
N ALA A 392 6.53 -34.56 1.84
CA ALA A 392 7.41 -34.05 2.90
C ALA A 392 7.76 -32.56 2.74
N ARG A 393 7.74 -32.06 1.49
CA ARG A 393 8.11 -30.68 1.14
C ARG A 393 6.88 -29.88 0.66
N SER A 394 5.73 -30.02 1.32
CA SER A 394 4.48 -29.37 0.92
C SER A 394 3.92 -28.41 1.97
N THR A 395 4.64 -28.18 3.08
CA THR A 395 4.15 -27.28 4.15
C THR A 395 4.99 -26.01 4.22
N THR A 396 4.34 -24.87 4.22
CA THR A 396 4.98 -23.54 4.33
C THR A 396 5.63 -23.34 5.71
N PRO A 397 6.55 -22.36 5.86
CA PRO A 397 7.14 -22.04 7.16
C PRO A 397 6.12 -21.68 8.25
N TYR A 398 4.98 -21.14 7.86
CA TYR A 398 3.87 -20.75 8.75
C TYR A 398 2.78 -21.84 8.89
N GLY A 399 3.06 -23.09 8.45
CA GLY A 399 2.23 -24.27 8.74
C GLY A 399 1.08 -24.55 7.77
N MET A 400 0.98 -23.83 6.64
CA MET A 400 -0.05 -24.04 5.63
C MET A 400 0.38 -25.13 4.64
N LEU A 401 -0.52 -26.08 4.31
CA LEU A 401 -0.30 -27.03 3.25
C LEU A 401 -0.40 -26.34 1.88
N VAL A 402 0.58 -26.59 1.01
CA VAL A 402 0.55 -26.16 -0.39
C VAL A 402 -0.15 -27.27 -1.18
N GLU A 403 -1.32 -26.95 -1.69
CA GLU A 403 -2.15 -27.79 -2.54
C GLU A 403 -2.12 -27.27 -3.99
N ASP A 404 -2.40 -28.12 -4.96
CA ASP A 404 -2.49 -27.76 -6.40
C ASP A 404 -1.26 -26.97 -6.90
N ASN A 405 -0.06 -27.40 -6.54
CA ASN A 405 1.18 -26.70 -6.90
C ASN A 405 1.48 -26.80 -8.40
N VAL A 406 1.05 -25.81 -9.17
CA VAL A 406 1.27 -25.74 -10.62
C VAL A 406 2.57 -24.99 -11.00
N ALA A 407 3.29 -24.39 -10.05
CA ALA A 407 4.47 -23.58 -10.33
C ALA A 407 5.58 -24.34 -11.09
N PRO A 408 5.94 -25.60 -10.75
CA PRO A 408 6.92 -26.36 -11.52
C PRO A 408 6.53 -26.58 -12.97
N ALA A 409 5.25 -26.89 -13.24
CA ALA A 409 4.74 -27.11 -14.59
C ALA A 409 4.76 -25.80 -15.41
N LEU A 410 4.30 -24.69 -14.85
CA LEU A 410 4.34 -23.37 -15.48
C LEU A 410 5.77 -22.96 -15.86
N VAL A 411 6.73 -23.18 -14.96
CA VAL A 411 8.14 -22.88 -15.20
C VAL A 411 8.71 -23.74 -16.33
N ALA A 412 8.39 -25.03 -16.35
CA ALA A 412 8.86 -25.95 -17.40
C ALA A 412 8.30 -25.56 -18.77
N GLU A 413 7.00 -25.27 -18.85
CA GLU A 413 6.32 -24.84 -20.09
C GLU A 413 6.91 -23.53 -20.61
N LEU A 414 7.02 -22.51 -19.77
CA LEU A 414 7.59 -21.22 -20.15
C LEU A 414 9.05 -21.32 -20.59
N ALA A 415 9.86 -22.12 -19.89
CA ALA A 415 11.25 -22.34 -20.25
C ALA A 415 11.40 -22.98 -21.63
N ALA A 416 10.51 -23.93 -21.97
CA ALA A 416 10.45 -24.55 -23.29
C ALA A 416 9.96 -23.56 -24.37
N GLU A 417 8.86 -22.84 -24.14
CA GLU A 417 8.28 -21.88 -25.09
C GLU A 417 9.23 -20.73 -25.44
N CYS A 418 10.00 -20.24 -24.46
CA CYS A 418 10.92 -19.13 -24.67
C CYS A 418 12.33 -19.56 -25.08
N ASP A 419 12.59 -20.85 -25.34
CA ASP A 419 13.93 -21.37 -25.64
C ASP A 419 14.97 -20.93 -24.61
N TYR A 420 14.64 -21.04 -23.31
CA TYR A 420 15.45 -20.52 -22.21
C TYR A 420 16.92 -20.90 -22.32
N ALA A 421 17.25 -22.19 -22.55
CA ALA A 421 18.62 -22.69 -22.63
C ALA A 421 19.39 -22.07 -23.80
N ALA A 422 18.79 -21.98 -24.98
CA ALA A 422 19.40 -21.35 -26.16
C ALA A 422 19.64 -19.85 -25.94
N ARG A 423 18.69 -19.15 -25.33
CA ARG A 423 18.85 -17.72 -24.99
C ARG A 423 19.96 -17.50 -23.95
N ARG A 424 20.07 -18.35 -22.93
CA ARG A 424 21.17 -18.29 -21.94
C ARG A 424 22.53 -18.48 -22.60
N ALA A 425 22.67 -19.45 -23.54
CA ALA A 425 23.90 -19.67 -24.30
C ALA A 425 24.26 -18.46 -25.16
N ALA A 426 23.32 -17.91 -25.91
CA ALA A 426 23.52 -16.71 -26.72
C ALA A 426 23.89 -15.48 -25.87
N ILE A 427 23.34 -15.34 -24.68
CA ILE A 427 23.70 -14.28 -23.73
C ILE A 427 25.13 -14.47 -23.21
N ALA A 428 25.54 -15.68 -22.89
CA ALA A 428 26.89 -15.99 -22.45
C ALA A 428 27.92 -15.63 -23.54
N GLU A 429 27.67 -16.03 -24.79
CA GLU A 429 28.48 -15.67 -25.95
C GLU A 429 28.57 -14.17 -26.16
N PHE A 430 27.42 -13.48 -26.16
CA PHE A 430 27.38 -12.02 -26.27
C PHE A 430 28.19 -11.35 -25.16
N ASN A 431 28.03 -11.81 -23.92
CA ASN A 431 28.73 -11.22 -22.79
C ASN A 431 30.23 -11.44 -22.78
N ALA A 432 30.70 -12.56 -23.36
CA ALA A 432 32.11 -12.83 -23.51
C ALA A 432 32.78 -11.84 -24.51
N GLY A 433 32.06 -11.48 -25.58
CA GLY A 433 32.55 -10.55 -26.61
C GLY A 433 32.31 -9.06 -26.31
N SER A 434 31.47 -8.72 -25.34
CA SER A 434 31.09 -7.32 -25.04
C SER A 434 31.78 -6.82 -23.77
N PRO A 435 32.64 -5.79 -23.85
CA PRO A 435 33.38 -5.29 -22.68
C PRO A 435 32.49 -4.43 -21.73
N ILE A 436 31.48 -3.75 -22.26
CA ILE A 436 30.72 -2.72 -21.53
C ILE A 436 29.29 -3.17 -21.31
N ILE A 437 28.55 -3.51 -22.37
CA ILE A 437 27.14 -3.87 -22.30
C ILE A 437 27.03 -5.37 -22.00
N LYS A 438 26.26 -5.71 -20.98
CA LYS A 438 25.96 -7.10 -20.63
C LYS A 438 24.45 -7.34 -20.76
N ARG A 439 24.09 -8.55 -21.17
CA ARG A 439 22.71 -9.04 -21.24
C ARG A 439 22.44 -9.95 -20.08
N GLY A 440 21.19 -10.01 -19.63
CA GLY A 440 20.72 -10.91 -18.58
C GLY A 440 19.37 -11.51 -18.95
N LEU A 441 19.09 -12.67 -18.38
CA LEU A 441 17.81 -13.35 -18.46
C LEU A 441 17.55 -14.02 -17.11
N ALA A 442 16.38 -13.76 -16.54
CA ALA A 442 15.89 -14.41 -15.33
C ALA A 442 14.48 -14.98 -15.56
N LEU A 443 14.21 -16.12 -14.94
CA LEU A 443 12.89 -16.71 -14.84
C LEU A 443 12.63 -17.00 -13.36
N THR A 444 11.62 -16.33 -12.79
CA THR A 444 11.22 -16.49 -11.39
C THR A 444 9.74 -16.86 -11.29
N PRO A 445 9.38 -17.90 -10.51
CA PRO A 445 8.00 -18.22 -10.24
C PRO A 445 7.41 -17.25 -9.20
N VAL A 446 6.09 -17.23 -9.10
CA VAL A 446 5.36 -16.50 -8.05
C VAL A 446 4.30 -17.39 -7.44
N LYS A 447 4.38 -17.60 -6.11
CA LYS A 447 3.29 -18.11 -5.28
C LYS A 447 2.78 -16.94 -4.42
N PHE A 448 1.53 -16.54 -4.60
CA PHE A 448 0.96 -15.39 -3.91
C PHE A 448 -0.35 -15.73 -3.20
N GLY A 449 -0.41 -15.44 -1.90
CA GLY A 449 -1.62 -15.53 -1.10
C GLY A 449 -2.45 -14.26 -1.21
N ILE A 450 -3.68 -14.38 -1.74
CA ILE A 450 -4.55 -13.22 -2.02
C ILE A 450 -5.24 -12.71 -0.77
N SER A 451 -5.69 -13.61 0.12
CA SER A 451 -6.46 -13.25 1.31
C SER A 451 -5.69 -12.42 2.33
N PHE A 452 -6.39 -11.66 3.13
CA PHE A 452 -5.83 -10.96 4.29
C PHE A 452 -5.36 -11.97 5.34
N ASN A 453 -4.20 -11.76 5.96
CA ASN A 453 -3.67 -12.64 6.99
C ASN A 453 -4.53 -12.59 8.27
N ALA A 454 -5.06 -11.41 8.60
CA ALA A 454 -6.09 -11.23 9.61
C ALA A 454 -7.44 -11.62 8.99
N THR A 455 -7.84 -12.89 9.16
CA THR A 455 -8.94 -13.50 8.42
C THR A 455 -10.30 -12.83 8.61
N HIS A 456 -10.51 -12.13 9.72
CA HIS A 456 -11.73 -11.37 9.98
C HIS A 456 -11.93 -10.17 9.04
N TYR A 457 -10.88 -9.72 8.35
CA TYR A 457 -11.00 -8.71 7.29
C TYR A 457 -11.39 -9.28 5.93
N ASN A 458 -11.37 -10.60 5.76
CA ASN A 458 -11.81 -11.25 4.52
C ASN A 458 -13.34 -11.27 4.46
N GLN A 459 -13.94 -10.12 4.21
CA GLN A 459 -15.38 -9.90 4.15
C GLN A 459 -15.77 -9.23 2.85
N ALA A 460 -16.93 -9.57 2.33
CA ALA A 460 -17.55 -8.88 1.22
C ALA A 460 -19.06 -8.77 1.46
N GLY A 461 -19.62 -7.60 1.18
CA GLY A 461 -21.05 -7.35 1.20
C GLY A 461 -21.62 -7.26 -0.20
N ALA A 462 -22.88 -7.62 -0.37
CA ALA A 462 -23.61 -7.39 -1.60
C ALA A 462 -25.03 -6.91 -1.32
N LEU A 463 -25.47 -5.89 -2.05
CA LEU A 463 -26.84 -5.42 -2.08
C LEU A 463 -27.41 -5.69 -3.47
N VAL A 464 -28.53 -6.42 -3.51
CA VAL A 464 -29.19 -6.80 -4.75
C VAL A 464 -30.61 -6.23 -4.76
N HIS A 465 -30.89 -5.34 -5.71
CA HIS A 465 -32.24 -4.84 -5.95
C HIS A 465 -32.81 -5.50 -7.20
N VAL A 466 -33.98 -6.11 -7.05
CA VAL A 466 -34.76 -6.65 -8.17
C VAL A 466 -35.95 -5.73 -8.39
N TYR A 467 -36.02 -5.12 -9.56
CA TYR A 467 -37.09 -4.19 -9.92
C TYR A 467 -38.32 -4.93 -10.51
N THR A 468 -39.46 -4.28 -10.52
CA THR A 468 -40.73 -4.88 -11.03
C THR A 468 -40.70 -5.19 -12.52
N ASP A 469 -39.82 -4.54 -13.30
CA ASP A 469 -39.62 -4.81 -14.71
C ASP A 469 -38.63 -5.96 -14.99
N GLY A 470 -38.16 -6.63 -13.93
CA GLY A 470 -37.20 -7.73 -14.01
C GLY A 470 -35.73 -7.29 -14.13
N THR A 471 -35.44 -6.00 -14.11
CA THR A 471 -34.06 -5.53 -14.05
C THR A 471 -33.46 -5.73 -12.66
N VAL A 472 -32.15 -5.88 -12.59
CA VAL A 472 -31.42 -6.13 -11.35
C VAL A 472 -30.25 -5.16 -11.24
N LEU A 473 -30.17 -4.49 -10.06
CA LEU A 473 -29.02 -3.70 -9.67
C LEU A 473 -28.24 -4.44 -8.59
N VAL A 474 -26.94 -4.66 -8.81
CA VAL A 474 -26.04 -5.27 -7.84
C VAL A 474 -24.96 -4.27 -7.43
N SER A 475 -24.86 -4.01 -6.13
CA SER A 475 -23.73 -3.26 -5.54
C SER A 475 -22.99 -4.20 -4.62
N HIS A 476 -21.68 -4.42 -4.87
CA HIS A 476 -20.90 -5.39 -4.13
C HIS A 476 -19.49 -4.90 -3.87
N GLY A 477 -18.83 -5.47 -2.85
CA GLY A 477 -17.47 -5.17 -2.42
C GLY A 477 -16.43 -6.24 -2.81
N GLY A 478 -16.81 -7.21 -3.66
CA GLY A 478 -15.92 -8.30 -4.09
C GLY A 478 -15.40 -8.14 -5.50
#